data_0e9aac17d8d6f32f8c539043b07f8351
#
_entry.id   0e9aac17d8d6f32f8c539043b07f8351
#
_cell.length_a   1.000
_cell.length_b   1.000
_cell.length_c   1.000
_cell.angle_alpha   90.00
_cell.angle_beta   90.00
_cell.angle_gamma   90.00
#
_symmetry.space_group_name_H-M   'P 1'
#
loop_
_entity.id
_entity.type
_entity.pdbx_description
1 polymer ?
#
loop_
_entity_poly.entity_id
_entity_poly.type
_entity_poly.pdbx_seq_one_letter_code
_entity_poly.pdbx_strand_id
1 'polypeptide(L)'
;LSNGYCRPKISDTDTLEIKDGRHPVIEKQLPPGEHYVPNDIYLDHDSQQILIITGPNMAGKSALLRQTALIVLMAQMGSFVPATFARIGIIDKVFTRVGASDNLSKGESTFMVEMTETASILNNLSDRSLVLMDEIGRGTSTYDGISIAWSIVEYLHNNPTFKAKTLFATHYPELNHLTVDFPRIKNFNVSVKEVGNKVIFMRKLKEGGSEHSFGIHVAQMAGMPNPVVLRAAEIMAHLEKDKTLTDKKENFKPVPKNNYQLSLFEMDPKFAEAKKLLESIDINSISPIEALLKLHEIKKKLE
;
A
#
# COMPACT_ATOMS: atom_id res chain seq x y z
N LEU A 1 -22.56 -27.07 -11.68
CA LEU A 1 -21.16 -26.91 -11.86
C LEU A 1 -20.48 -27.27 -10.54
N SER A 2 -19.60 -28.29 -10.58
CA SER A 2 -19.10 -29.03 -9.43
C SER A 2 -18.38 -28.22 -8.36
N ASN A 3 -17.91 -27.01 -8.67
CA ASN A 3 -17.11 -26.19 -7.78
C ASN A 3 -17.87 -24.97 -7.19
N GLY A 4 -19.19 -24.83 -7.44
CA GLY A 4 -19.94 -23.67 -6.98
C GLY A 4 -19.41 -22.34 -7.52
N TYR A 5 -18.90 -22.31 -8.75
CA TYR A 5 -18.45 -21.13 -9.46
C TYR A 5 -19.61 -20.46 -10.19
N CYS A 6 -19.64 -19.13 -10.23
CA CYS A 6 -20.63 -18.37 -10.99
C CYS A 6 -20.06 -17.87 -12.32
N ARG A 7 -20.97 -17.55 -13.27
CA ARG A 7 -20.64 -16.82 -14.50
C ARG A 7 -20.55 -15.34 -14.16
N PRO A 8 -19.35 -14.70 -14.30
CA PRO A 8 -19.23 -13.27 -14.03
C PRO A 8 -19.97 -12.43 -15.07
N LYS A 9 -20.44 -11.25 -14.66
CA LYS A 9 -20.96 -10.23 -15.57
C LYS A 9 -19.81 -9.25 -15.86
N ILE A 10 -19.38 -9.19 -17.11
CA ILE A 10 -18.42 -8.19 -17.58
C ILE A 10 -19.23 -7.01 -18.16
N SER A 11 -18.86 -5.80 -17.81
CA SER A 11 -19.53 -4.58 -18.24
C SER A 11 -18.53 -3.46 -18.50
N ASP A 12 -18.94 -2.47 -19.28
CA ASP A 12 -18.11 -1.26 -19.51
C ASP A 12 -18.32 -0.21 -18.40
N THR A 13 -18.44 -0.68 -17.15
CA THR A 13 -18.53 0.17 -15.97
C THR A 13 -17.19 0.17 -15.24
N ASP A 14 -17.03 1.07 -14.28
CA ASP A 14 -15.86 1.13 -13.39
C ASP A 14 -15.97 0.23 -12.15
N THR A 15 -17.10 -0.47 -11.99
CA THR A 15 -17.42 -1.25 -10.78
C THR A 15 -16.69 -2.59 -10.78
N LEU A 16 -16.10 -2.95 -9.64
CA LEU A 16 -15.64 -4.29 -9.31
C LEU A 16 -16.41 -4.77 -8.09
N GLU A 17 -17.30 -5.74 -8.26
CA GLU A 17 -18.11 -6.31 -7.19
C GLU A 17 -18.00 -7.83 -7.22
N ILE A 18 -17.54 -8.40 -6.11
CA ILE A 18 -17.40 -9.84 -5.89
C ILE A 18 -18.12 -10.16 -4.58
N LYS A 19 -19.06 -11.12 -4.61
CA LYS A 19 -19.72 -11.64 -3.42
C LYS A 19 -19.28 -13.06 -3.15
N ASP A 20 -18.99 -13.36 -1.89
CA ASP A 20 -18.50 -14.65 -1.44
C ASP A 20 -17.33 -15.17 -2.29
N GLY A 21 -16.39 -14.28 -2.63
CA GLY A 21 -15.19 -14.62 -3.38
C GLY A 21 -14.31 -15.61 -2.61
N ARG A 22 -13.78 -16.62 -3.30
CA ARG A 22 -12.87 -17.63 -2.74
C ARG A 22 -11.58 -17.69 -3.54
N HIS A 23 -10.50 -18.10 -2.89
CA HIS A 23 -9.21 -18.26 -3.58
C HIS A 23 -9.16 -19.58 -4.35
N PRO A 24 -9.09 -19.57 -5.70
CA PRO A 24 -9.28 -20.79 -6.51
C PRO A 24 -8.24 -21.89 -6.28
N VAL A 25 -7.07 -21.53 -5.80
CA VAL A 25 -5.99 -22.50 -5.51
C VAL A 25 -6.08 -22.97 -4.05
N ILE A 26 -6.18 -22.04 -3.09
CA ILE A 26 -6.17 -22.39 -1.66
C ILE A 26 -7.39 -23.26 -1.33
N GLU A 27 -8.59 -22.93 -1.83
CA GLU A 27 -9.79 -23.71 -1.54
C GLU A 27 -9.68 -25.19 -1.95
N LYS A 28 -8.87 -25.50 -2.98
CA LYS A 28 -8.62 -26.87 -3.45
C LYS A 28 -7.54 -27.61 -2.69
N GLN A 29 -6.70 -26.87 -1.95
CA GLN A 29 -5.61 -27.42 -1.15
C GLN A 29 -5.99 -27.64 0.31
N LEU A 30 -7.19 -27.19 0.71
CA LEU A 30 -7.65 -27.40 2.09
C LEU A 30 -7.90 -28.89 2.36
N PRO A 31 -7.61 -29.33 3.59
CA PRO A 31 -7.92 -30.69 4.03
C PRO A 31 -9.42 -31.01 3.89
N PRO A 32 -9.80 -32.30 3.73
CA PRO A 32 -11.18 -32.70 3.71
C PRO A 32 -11.93 -32.21 4.96
N GLY A 33 -13.08 -31.55 4.75
CA GLY A 33 -13.90 -30.99 5.85
C GLY A 33 -13.58 -29.54 6.21
N GLU A 34 -12.47 -28.99 5.74
CA GLU A 34 -12.19 -27.55 5.87
C GLU A 34 -12.74 -26.76 4.69
N HIS A 35 -13.27 -25.57 4.97
CA HIS A 35 -13.83 -24.69 3.95
C HIS A 35 -13.09 -23.36 3.94
N TYR A 36 -12.88 -22.84 2.72
CA TYR A 36 -12.35 -21.48 2.55
C TYR A 36 -13.37 -20.45 3.04
N VAL A 37 -12.94 -19.47 3.83
CA VAL A 37 -13.82 -18.38 4.29
C VAL A 37 -14.01 -17.38 3.15
N PRO A 38 -15.22 -17.28 2.57
CA PRO A 38 -15.48 -16.39 1.45
C PRO A 38 -15.52 -14.93 1.89
N ASN A 39 -15.12 -14.02 1.00
CA ASN A 39 -15.08 -12.58 1.25
C ASN A 39 -15.69 -11.77 0.11
N ASP A 40 -16.34 -10.67 0.49
CA ASP A 40 -16.89 -9.69 -0.43
C ASP A 40 -15.85 -8.62 -0.72
N ILE A 41 -15.79 -8.18 -2.00
CA ILE A 41 -14.98 -7.04 -2.43
C ILE A 41 -15.87 -6.14 -3.27
N TYR A 42 -15.81 -4.84 -2.97
CA TYR A 42 -16.44 -3.80 -3.77
C TYR A 42 -15.44 -2.66 -3.99
N LEU A 43 -15.32 -2.20 -5.24
CA LEU A 43 -14.52 -1.03 -5.62
C LEU A 43 -15.20 -0.28 -6.75
N ASP A 44 -15.19 1.05 -6.69
CA ASP A 44 -15.63 1.96 -7.74
C ASP A 44 -14.75 3.22 -7.78
N HIS A 45 -15.03 4.15 -8.69
CA HIS A 45 -14.30 5.42 -8.80
C HIS A 45 -14.84 6.55 -7.92
N ASP A 46 -16.02 6.41 -7.33
CA ASP A 46 -16.74 7.51 -6.69
C ASP A 46 -16.80 7.40 -5.18
N SER A 47 -17.05 6.21 -4.67
CA SER A 47 -17.28 5.98 -3.23
C SER A 47 -16.21 5.16 -2.55
N GLN A 48 -15.61 4.19 -3.24
CA GLN A 48 -14.70 3.19 -2.66
C GLN A 48 -13.60 2.80 -3.67
N GLN A 49 -12.70 3.73 -3.95
CA GLN A 49 -11.59 3.53 -4.88
C GLN A 49 -10.47 2.69 -4.25
N ILE A 50 -10.17 2.95 -2.98
CA ILE A 50 -9.05 2.33 -2.26
C ILE A 50 -9.55 1.67 -0.98
N LEU A 51 -9.23 0.38 -0.81
CA LEU A 51 -9.40 -0.32 0.46
C LEU A 51 -8.07 -0.44 1.18
N ILE A 52 -7.96 0.19 2.34
CA ILE A 52 -6.88 -0.07 3.29
C ILE A 52 -7.28 -1.28 4.11
N ILE A 53 -6.47 -2.34 4.05
CA ILE A 53 -6.75 -3.61 4.72
C ILE A 53 -5.72 -3.83 5.82
N THR A 54 -6.17 -3.67 7.07
CA THR A 54 -5.34 -3.90 8.26
C THR A 54 -5.61 -5.29 8.86
N GLY A 55 -4.82 -5.66 9.83
CA GLY A 55 -4.95 -6.93 10.56
C GLY A 55 -3.62 -7.64 10.73
N PRO A 56 -3.57 -8.66 11.60
CA PRO A 56 -2.33 -9.36 11.93
C PRO A 56 -1.77 -10.13 10.74
N ASN A 57 -0.49 -10.45 10.82
CA ASN A 57 0.13 -11.41 9.91
C ASN A 57 -0.56 -12.78 10.08
N MET A 58 -0.63 -13.57 9.03
CA MET A 58 -1.36 -14.85 8.94
C MET A 58 -2.90 -14.72 8.93
N ALA A 59 -3.49 -13.52 9.07
CA ALA A 59 -4.93 -13.33 8.98
C ALA A 59 -5.50 -13.57 7.57
N GLY A 60 -4.66 -13.58 6.53
CA GLY A 60 -5.07 -13.85 5.15
C GLY A 60 -5.16 -12.62 4.25
N LYS A 61 -4.56 -11.47 4.64
CA LYS A 61 -4.51 -10.25 3.81
C LYS A 61 -3.98 -10.52 2.39
N SER A 62 -2.79 -11.10 2.29
CA SER A 62 -2.16 -11.44 1.00
C SER A 62 -2.98 -12.43 0.16
N ALA A 63 -3.65 -13.39 0.83
CA ALA A 63 -4.52 -14.35 0.15
C ALA A 63 -5.75 -13.66 -0.45
N LEU A 64 -6.32 -12.69 0.26
CA LEU A 64 -7.44 -11.87 -0.23
C LEU A 64 -7.06 -11.02 -1.46
N LEU A 65 -5.88 -10.40 -1.45
CA LEU A 65 -5.38 -9.65 -2.60
C LEU A 65 -5.23 -10.56 -3.82
N ARG A 66 -4.54 -11.70 -3.65
CA ARG A 66 -4.34 -12.68 -4.73
C ARG A 66 -5.65 -13.27 -5.23
N GLN A 67 -6.60 -13.58 -4.33
CA GLN A 67 -7.95 -14.03 -4.67
C GLN A 67 -8.63 -13.04 -5.62
N THR A 68 -8.60 -11.74 -5.28
CA THR A 68 -9.23 -10.69 -6.09
C THR A 68 -8.59 -10.61 -7.47
N ALA A 69 -7.25 -10.63 -7.56
CA ALA A 69 -6.54 -10.64 -8.84
C ALA A 69 -6.93 -11.86 -9.70
N LEU A 70 -6.92 -13.04 -9.12
CA LEU A 70 -7.24 -14.27 -9.84
C LEU A 70 -8.69 -14.29 -10.34
N ILE A 71 -9.66 -13.85 -9.52
CA ILE A 71 -11.07 -13.75 -9.93
C ILE A 71 -11.22 -12.79 -11.11
N VAL A 72 -10.55 -11.62 -11.07
CA VAL A 72 -10.58 -10.65 -12.17
C VAL A 72 -9.98 -11.22 -13.45
N LEU A 73 -8.80 -11.84 -13.37
CA LEU A 73 -8.14 -12.46 -14.53
C LEU A 73 -8.99 -13.57 -15.13
N MET A 74 -9.54 -14.48 -14.29
CA MET A 74 -10.42 -15.55 -14.74
C MET A 74 -11.67 -14.99 -15.43
N ALA A 75 -12.30 -13.95 -14.86
CA ALA A 75 -13.47 -13.34 -15.42
C ALA A 75 -13.20 -12.73 -16.80
N GLN A 76 -12.10 -12.03 -16.96
CA GLN A 76 -11.72 -11.37 -18.22
C GLN A 76 -11.26 -12.35 -19.31
N MET A 77 -10.79 -13.55 -18.92
CA MET A 77 -10.54 -14.65 -19.86
C MET A 77 -11.84 -15.38 -20.28
N GLY A 78 -13.00 -14.96 -19.77
CA GLY A 78 -14.28 -15.63 -20.06
C GLY A 78 -14.55 -16.89 -19.23
N SER A 79 -13.82 -17.11 -18.15
CA SER A 79 -14.01 -18.26 -17.26
C SER A 79 -15.08 -17.99 -16.20
N PHE A 80 -15.65 -19.08 -15.65
CA PHE A 80 -16.40 -19.02 -14.39
C PHE A 80 -15.44 -18.70 -13.24
N VAL A 81 -15.94 -18.01 -12.21
CA VAL A 81 -15.15 -17.53 -11.08
C VAL A 81 -15.64 -18.10 -9.75
N PRO A 82 -14.74 -18.32 -8.77
CA PRO A 82 -15.06 -18.85 -7.44
C PRO A 82 -15.75 -17.79 -6.56
N ALA A 83 -16.99 -17.49 -6.89
CA ALA A 83 -17.84 -16.52 -6.18
C ALA A 83 -19.30 -16.92 -6.32
N THR A 84 -20.20 -16.38 -5.48
CA THR A 84 -21.64 -16.50 -5.66
C THR A 84 -22.19 -15.48 -6.65
N PHE A 85 -21.53 -14.31 -6.73
CA PHE A 85 -21.80 -13.28 -7.73
C PHE A 85 -20.50 -12.50 -8.03
N ALA A 86 -20.34 -12.12 -9.30
CA ALA A 86 -19.29 -11.22 -9.74
C ALA A 86 -19.78 -10.30 -10.86
N ARG A 87 -19.56 -8.98 -10.69
CA ARG A 87 -19.74 -7.95 -11.70
C ARG A 87 -18.44 -7.17 -11.78
N ILE A 88 -17.80 -7.21 -12.94
CA ILE A 88 -16.44 -6.69 -13.11
C ILE A 88 -16.44 -5.78 -14.33
N GLY A 89 -16.09 -4.53 -14.12
CA GLY A 89 -15.76 -3.59 -15.18
C GLY A 89 -14.48 -4.04 -15.91
N ILE A 90 -14.29 -3.59 -17.14
CA ILE A 90 -13.08 -3.91 -17.90
C ILE A 90 -11.86 -3.36 -17.16
N ILE A 91 -10.92 -4.24 -16.86
CA ILE A 91 -9.63 -3.92 -16.25
C ILE A 91 -8.54 -4.20 -17.29
N ASP A 92 -7.76 -3.18 -17.64
CA ASP A 92 -6.72 -3.27 -18.66
C ASP A 92 -5.37 -3.71 -18.10
N LYS A 93 -5.12 -3.44 -16.82
CA LYS A 93 -3.87 -3.79 -16.13
C LYS A 93 -4.15 -4.26 -14.71
N VAL A 94 -3.50 -5.35 -14.33
CA VAL A 94 -3.48 -5.85 -12.95
C VAL A 94 -2.05 -5.74 -12.44
N PHE A 95 -1.82 -4.84 -11.51
CA PHE A 95 -0.53 -4.67 -10.86
C PHE A 95 -0.53 -5.31 -9.49
N THR A 96 0.50 -6.08 -9.22
CA THR A 96 0.65 -6.74 -7.91
C THR A 96 2.03 -6.47 -7.34
N ARG A 97 2.08 -5.99 -6.11
CA ARG A 97 3.25 -6.02 -5.26
C ARG A 97 2.88 -6.78 -3.99
N VAL A 98 2.92 -8.12 -4.08
CA VAL A 98 2.45 -9.05 -3.04
C VAL A 98 3.54 -10.09 -2.77
N GLY A 99 4.11 -10.03 -1.57
CA GLY A 99 5.21 -10.88 -1.14
C GLY A 99 6.59 -10.32 -1.46
N ALA A 100 7.60 -10.69 -0.67
CA ALA A 100 8.99 -10.36 -0.97
C ALA A 100 9.54 -11.35 -1.99
N SER A 101 10.04 -10.86 -3.12
CA SER A 101 10.92 -11.65 -3.98
C SER A 101 12.35 -11.40 -3.52
N ASP A 102 12.87 -12.29 -2.67
CA ASP A 102 14.29 -12.27 -2.28
C ASP A 102 15.14 -12.70 -3.48
N ASN A 103 15.41 -11.76 -4.38
CA ASN A 103 16.32 -12.00 -5.48
C ASN A 103 17.76 -11.72 -5.03
N LEU A 104 18.25 -12.55 -4.12
CA LEU A 104 19.60 -12.47 -3.54
C LEU A 104 20.73 -12.55 -4.59
N SER A 105 20.42 -12.98 -5.81
CA SER A 105 21.40 -13.17 -6.88
C SER A 105 21.97 -11.87 -7.45
N LYS A 106 21.33 -10.73 -7.24
CA LYS A 106 21.78 -9.42 -7.76
C LYS A 106 22.41 -8.49 -6.72
N GLY A 107 22.47 -8.90 -5.44
CA GLY A 107 23.04 -8.06 -4.36
C GLY A 107 22.27 -6.77 -4.08
N GLU A 108 21.05 -6.61 -4.65
CA GLU A 108 20.20 -5.46 -4.41
C GLU A 108 19.48 -5.58 -3.06
N SER A 109 19.30 -4.47 -2.37
CA SER A 109 18.47 -4.43 -1.16
C SER A 109 17.03 -4.79 -1.51
N THR A 110 16.40 -5.67 -0.72
CA THR A 110 14.98 -6.03 -0.86
C THR A 110 14.08 -4.81 -0.88
N PHE A 111 14.43 -3.76 -0.13
CA PHE A 111 13.73 -2.49 -0.12
C PHE A 111 13.89 -1.73 -1.45
N MET A 112 15.08 -1.74 -2.07
CA MET A 112 15.28 -1.10 -3.39
C MET A 112 14.45 -1.81 -4.47
N VAL A 113 14.39 -3.13 -4.46
CA VAL A 113 13.53 -3.90 -5.38
C VAL A 113 12.08 -3.52 -5.18
N GLU A 114 11.61 -3.45 -3.91
CA GLU A 114 10.25 -3.02 -3.58
C GLU A 114 9.94 -1.63 -4.12
N MET A 115 10.83 -0.66 -3.94
CA MET A 115 10.65 0.71 -4.44
C MET A 115 10.66 0.77 -5.97
N THR A 116 11.52 0.03 -6.63
CA THR A 116 11.59 -0.04 -8.10
C THR A 116 10.32 -0.63 -8.69
N GLU A 117 9.79 -1.72 -8.13
CA GLU A 117 8.52 -2.32 -8.55
C GLU A 117 7.35 -1.36 -8.30
N THR A 118 7.31 -0.73 -7.13
CA THR A 118 6.28 0.26 -6.78
C THR A 118 6.33 1.46 -7.73
N ALA A 119 7.51 2.00 -8.02
CA ALA A 119 7.69 3.08 -8.98
C ALA A 119 7.23 2.68 -10.39
N SER A 120 7.55 1.45 -10.82
CA SER A 120 7.07 0.92 -12.11
C SER A 120 5.54 0.86 -12.15
N ILE A 121 4.89 0.41 -11.09
CA ILE A 121 3.43 0.40 -10.99
C ILE A 121 2.87 1.82 -11.13
N LEU A 122 3.34 2.75 -10.29
CA LEU A 122 2.80 4.11 -10.22
C LEU A 122 2.97 4.89 -11.54
N ASN A 123 4.04 4.63 -12.28
CA ASN A 123 4.32 5.27 -13.58
C ASN A 123 3.54 4.66 -14.77
N ASN A 124 2.90 3.50 -14.59
CA ASN A 124 2.19 2.80 -15.67
C ASN A 124 0.69 2.66 -15.44
N LEU A 125 0.13 3.38 -14.50
CA LEU A 125 -1.29 3.33 -14.16
C LEU A 125 -2.18 3.84 -15.31
N SER A 126 -3.40 3.32 -15.33
CA SER A 126 -4.52 3.80 -16.15
C SER A 126 -5.77 3.90 -15.27
N ASP A 127 -6.82 4.50 -15.79
CA ASP A 127 -8.11 4.61 -15.09
C ASP A 127 -8.77 3.23 -14.85
N ARG A 128 -8.42 2.24 -15.68
CA ARG A 128 -8.93 0.87 -15.58
C ARG A 128 -7.98 -0.10 -14.86
N SER A 129 -6.93 0.40 -14.22
CA SER A 129 -6.00 -0.45 -13.48
C SER A 129 -6.58 -0.97 -12.18
N LEU A 130 -6.22 -2.21 -11.85
CA LEU A 130 -6.38 -2.80 -10.52
C LEU A 130 -4.99 -2.92 -9.87
N VAL A 131 -4.83 -2.31 -8.71
CA VAL A 131 -3.56 -2.27 -7.97
C VAL A 131 -3.70 -3.05 -6.66
N LEU A 132 -2.76 -3.95 -6.41
CA LEU A 132 -2.72 -4.80 -5.23
C LEU A 132 -1.35 -4.64 -4.56
N MET A 133 -1.32 -3.96 -3.42
CA MET A 133 -0.10 -3.68 -2.66
C MET A 133 -0.17 -4.35 -1.29
N ASP A 134 0.90 -5.05 -0.93
CA ASP A 134 0.98 -5.78 0.32
C ASP A 134 2.24 -5.39 1.11
N GLU A 135 2.03 -4.82 2.29
CA GLU A 135 3.05 -4.46 3.27
C GLU A 135 4.18 -3.56 2.72
N ILE A 136 3.85 -2.57 1.89
CA ILE A 136 4.80 -1.59 1.37
C ILE A 136 5.46 -0.81 2.52
N GLY A 137 6.78 -0.61 2.43
CA GLY A 137 7.58 0.13 3.41
C GLY A 137 8.13 -0.73 4.55
N ARG A 138 7.94 -2.06 4.52
CA ARG A 138 8.41 -2.95 5.60
C ARG A 138 9.93 -3.10 5.66
N GLY A 139 10.62 -2.85 4.55
CA GLY A 139 12.07 -3.05 4.42
C GLY A 139 12.95 -1.89 4.91
N THR A 140 12.37 -0.86 5.53
CA THR A 140 13.08 0.33 6.03
C THR A 140 12.68 0.69 7.46
N SER A 141 13.07 1.88 7.96
CA SER A 141 12.64 2.36 9.27
C SER A 141 11.12 2.54 9.32
N THR A 142 10.52 2.41 10.50
CA THR A 142 9.06 2.50 10.67
C THR A 142 8.50 3.82 10.13
N TYR A 143 9.13 4.95 10.46
CA TYR A 143 8.65 6.27 10.02
C TYR A 143 8.80 6.47 8.51
N ASP A 144 9.91 6.02 7.91
CA ASP A 144 10.09 6.07 6.45
C ASP A 144 9.03 5.20 5.76
N GLY A 145 8.81 3.98 6.27
CA GLY A 145 7.84 3.05 5.74
C GLY A 145 6.41 3.60 5.77
N ILE A 146 5.99 4.16 6.92
CA ILE A 146 4.68 4.83 7.06
C ILE A 146 4.57 6.00 6.09
N SER A 147 5.58 6.87 6.02
CA SER A 147 5.57 8.06 5.16
C SER A 147 5.44 7.71 3.69
N ILE A 148 6.17 6.69 3.22
CA ILE A 148 6.11 6.19 1.84
C ILE A 148 4.73 5.58 1.56
N ALA A 149 4.24 4.68 2.42
CA ALA A 149 2.95 4.03 2.25
C ALA A 149 1.79 5.04 2.22
N TRP A 150 1.82 6.01 3.13
CA TRP A 150 0.86 7.11 3.18
C TRP A 150 0.85 7.91 1.89
N SER A 151 2.04 8.39 1.45
CA SER A 151 2.18 9.19 0.23
C SER A 151 1.72 8.45 -1.02
N ILE A 152 1.95 7.14 -1.12
CA ILE A 152 1.47 6.31 -2.23
C ILE A 152 -0.07 6.30 -2.26
N VAL A 153 -0.72 6.09 -1.12
CA VAL A 153 -2.19 6.05 -1.05
C VAL A 153 -2.79 7.42 -1.38
N GLU A 154 -2.21 8.52 -0.88
CA GLU A 154 -2.61 9.88 -1.26
C GLU A 154 -2.44 10.13 -2.76
N TYR A 155 -1.32 9.73 -3.34
CA TYR A 155 -1.05 9.86 -4.77
C TYR A 155 -2.10 9.13 -5.62
N LEU A 156 -2.42 7.88 -5.26
CA LEU A 156 -3.44 7.09 -5.96
C LEU A 156 -4.83 7.71 -5.85
N HIS A 157 -5.19 8.28 -4.69
CA HIS A 157 -6.47 8.93 -4.49
C HIS A 157 -6.58 10.27 -5.22
N ASN A 158 -5.53 11.11 -5.15
CA ASN A 158 -5.55 12.49 -5.63
C ASN A 158 -5.16 12.64 -7.10
N ASN A 159 -4.79 11.56 -7.77
CA ASN A 159 -4.37 11.63 -9.16
C ASN A 159 -5.51 12.18 -10.05
N PRO A 160 -5.25 13.24 -10.84
CA PRO A 160 -6.28 13.86 -11.67
C PRO A 160 -6.60 13.08 -12.94
N THR A 161 -5.69 12.20 -13.36
CA THR A 161 -5.76 11.52 -14.67
C THR A 161 -6.41 10.15 -14.56
N PHE A 162 -6.23 9.46 -13.44
CA PHE A 162 -6.76 8.10 -13.26
C PHE A 162 -7.16 7.83 -11.80
N LYS A 163 -8.16 6.97 -11.65
CA LYS A 163 -8.67 6.51 -10.36
C LYS A 163 -8.50 4.98 -10.24
N ALA A 164 -7.24 4.51 -10.27
CA ALA A 164 -6.95 3.08 -10.19
C ALA A 164 -7.57 2.45 -8.94
N LYS A 165 -8.33 1.36 -9.13
CA LYS A 165 -8.91 0.59 -8.03
C LYS A 165 -7.82 -0.10 -7.25
N THR A 166 -7.79 0.06 -5.93
CA THR A 166 -6.65 -0.36 -5.13
C THR A 166 -7.06 -1.15 -3.89
N LEU A 167 -6.42 -2.30 -3.68
CA LEU A 167 -6.37 -2.99 -2.39
C LEU A 167 -4.99 -2.81 -1.80
N PHE A 168 -4.92 -2.16 -0.65
CA PHE A 168 -3.67 -1.83 0.04
C PHE A 168 -3.64 -2.52 1.40
N ALA A 169 -2.99 -3.67 1.49
CA ALA A 169 -2.78 -4.36 2.76
C ALA A 169 -1.57 -3.80 3.49
N THR A 170 -1.73 -3.53 4.77
CA THR A 170 -0.69 -2.91 5.58
C THR A 170 -0.70 -3.41 7.02
N HIS A 171 0.44 -3.29 7.68
CA HIS A 171 0.59 -3.46 9.12
C HIS A 171 0.69 -2.11 9.87
N TYR A 172 0.57 -0.98 9.14
CA TYR A 172 0.59 0.37 9.71
C TYR A 172 -0.83 0.82 10.05
N PRO A 173 -1.25 0.82 11.34
CA PRO A 173 -2.58 1.30 11.73
C PRO A 173 -2.77 2.79 11.50
N GLU A 174 -1.69 3.55 11.40
CA GLU A 174 -1.69 4.99 11.13
C GLU A 174 -2.40 5.32 9.80
N LEU A 175 -2.33 4.44 8.80
CA LEU A 175 -3.01 4.63 7.52
C LEU A 175 -4.55 4.65 7.65
N ASN A 176 -5.10 4.15 8.76
CA ASN A 176 -6.53 4.24 9.02
C ASN A 176 -7.05 5.69 9.07
N HIS A 177 -6.19 6.64 9.42
CA HIS A 177 -6.55 8.06 9.47
C HIS A 177 -6.82 8.68 8.09
N LEU A 178 -6.32 8.08 6.99
CA LEU A 178 -6.56 8.56 5.63
C LEU A 178 -8.05 8.66 5.27
N THR A 179 -8.90 7.87 5.87
CA THR A 179 -10.35 7.92 5.60
C THR A 179 -11.03 9.21 6.05
N VAL A 180 -10.38 9.97 6.94
CA VAL A 180 -10.90 11.25 7.44
C VAL A 180 -10.85 12.33 6.35
N ASP A 181 -9.73 12.39 5.62
CA ASP A 181 -9.46 13.43 4.64
C ASP A 181 -9.75 12.99 3.20
N PHE A 182 -9.83 11.68 2.94
CA PHE A 182 -9.96 11.09 1.60
C PHE A 182 -11.23 10.24 1.48
N PRO A 183 -12.33 10.78 0.95
CA PRO A 183 -13.66 10.15 1.00
C PRO A 183 -13.77 8.83 0.23
N ARG A 184 -12.92 8.60 -0.80
CA ARG A 184 -12.90 7.36 -1.59
C ARG A 184 -11.97 6.29 -1.02
N ILE A 185 -11.38 6.54 0.15
CA ILE A 185 -10.61 5.54 0.91
C ILE A 185 -11.50 4.94 1.98
N LYS A 186 -11.51 3.62 2.10
CA LYS A 186 -12.25 2.90 3.14
C LYS A 186 -11.31 1.97 3.90
N ASN A 187 -11.52 1.89 5.21
CA ASN A 187 -10.78 0.99 6.09
C ASN A 187 -11.54 -0.33 6.23
N PHE A 188 -10.78 -1.40 6.08
CA PHE A 188 -11.22 -2.75 6.36
C PHE A 188 -10.19 -3.47 7.22
N ASN A 189 -10.63 -4.49 7.93
CA ASN A 189 -9.71 -5.38 8.64
C ASN A 189 -10.08 -6.85 8.40
N VAL A 190 -9.06 -7.71 8.46
CA VAL A 190 -9.30 -9.15 8.48
C VAL A 190 -9.51 -9.57 9.92
N SER A 191 -10.74 -9.99 10.25
CA SER A 191 -11.19 -10.16 11.60
C SER A 191 -10.50 -11.30 12.33
N VAL A 192 -10.26 -11.05 13.62
CA VAL A 192 -9.70 -11.98 14.59
C VAL A 192 -10.67 -12.07 15.76
N LYS A 193 -10.80 -13.23 16.37
CA LYS A 193 -11.59 -13.45 17.58
C LYS A 193 -10.68 -13.96 18.69
N GLU A 194 -10.71 -13.28 19.83
CA GLU A 194 -10.05 -13.74 21.05
C GLU A 194 -11.02 -14.63 21.85
N VAL A 195 -10.52 -15.80 22.22
CA VAL A 195 -11.26 -16.73 23.09
C VAL A 195 -10.33 -17.16 24.22
N GLY A 196 -10.48 -16.53 25.38
CA GLY A 196 -9.51 -16.68 26.48
C GLY A 196 -8.11 -16.20 26.04
N ASN A 197 -7.09 -17.05 26.18
CA ASN A 197 -5.71 -16.75 25.75
C ASN A 197 -5.40 -17.19 24.30
N LYS A 198 -6.41 -17.54 23.50
CA LYS A 198 -6.21 -18.00 22.12
C LYS A 198 -6.77 -16.97 21.13
N VAL A 199 -6.00 -16.74 20.08
CA VAL A 199 -6.40 -15.91 18.95
C VAL A 199 -6.84 -16.82 17.81
N ILE A 200 -8.07 -16.62 17.33
CA ILE A 200 -8.66 -17.36 16.21
C ILE A 200 -8.74 -16.41 15.02
N PHE A 201 -8.04 -16.73 13.95
CA PHE A 201 -8.09 -15.99 12.69
C PHE A 201 -9.37 -16.33 11.94
N MET A 202 -10.34 -15.41 11.96
CA MET A 202 -11.63 -15.60 11.30
C MET A 202 -11.54 -15.51 9.78
N ARG A 203 -10.48 -14.94 9.25
CA ARG A 203 -10.22 -14.76 7.80
C ARG A 203 -11.35 -14.03 7.06
N LYS A 204 -12.21 -13.32 7.80
CA LYS A 204 -13.34 -12.56 7.24
C LYS A 204 -13.01 -11.08 7.22
N LEU A 205 -13.14 -10.48 6.04
CA LEU A 205 -13.01 -9.05 5.84
C LEU A 205 -14.21 -8.32 6.49
N LYS A 206 -13.94 -7.31 7.29
CA LYS A 206 -14.94 -6.46 7.93
C LYS A 206 -14.58 -5.00 7.74
N GLU A 207 -15.58 -4.15 7.64
CA GLU A 207 -15.43 -2.70 7.61
C GLU A 207 -14.84 -2.19 8.93
N GLY A 208 -14.02 -1.13 8.82
CA GLY A 208 -13.30 -0.53 9.94
C GLY A 208 -11.84 -0.98 10.00
N GLY A 209 -10.99 -0.12 10.58
CA GLY A 209 -9.57 -0.42 10.81
C GLY A 209 -9.35 -1.29 12.04
N SER A 210 -8.19 -1.95 12.10
CA SER A 210 -7.70 -2.62 13.32
C SER A 210 -6.52 -1.83 13.87
N GLU A 211 -6.59 -1.47 15.15
CA GLU A 211 -5.52 -0.79 15.87
C GLU A 211 -4.64 -1.79 16.66
N HIS A 212 -5.12 -3.01 16.85
CA HIS A 212 -4.44 -4.03 17.66
C HIS A 212 -3.44 -4.85 16.82
N SER A 213 -2.23 -4.99 17.35
CA SER A 213 -1.24 -5.90 16.82
C SER A 213 -1.29 -7.23 17.59
N PHE A 214 -1.27 -8.35 16.88
CA PHE A 214 -1.30 -9.70 17.46
C PHE A 214 0.06 -10.41 17.35
N GLY A 215 1.13 -9.68 17.12
CA GLY A 215 2.47 -10.26 16.89
C GLY A 215 2.94 -11.16 18.04
N ILE A 216 2.72 -10.75 19.29
CA ILE A 216 3.10 -11.54 20.49
C ILE A 216 2.29 -12.83 20.57
N HIS A 217 1.00 -12.78 20.24
CA HIS A 217 0.16 -13.99 20.19
C HIS A 217 0.62 -14.97 19.10
N VAL A 218 1.00 -14.45 17.93
CA VAL A 218 1.58 -15.28 16.86
C VAL A 218 2.89 -15.92 17.30
N ALA A 219 3.75 -15.17 17.98
CA ALA A 219 5.01 -15.71 18.55
C ALA A 219 4.74 -16.84 19.56
N GLN A 220 3.75 -16.68 20.42
CA GLN A 220 3.30 -17.71 21.36
C GLN A 220 2.78 -18.96 20.63
N MET A 221 1.94 -18.78 19.59
CA MET A 221 1.43 -19.89 18.78
C MET A 221 2.55 -20.64 18.02
N ALA A 222 3.61 -19.93 17.63
CA ALA A 222 4.79 -20.52 17.02
C ALA A 222 5.69 -21.30 17.97
N GLY A 223 5.34 -21.35 19.26
CA GLY A 223 6.09 -22.09 20.28
C GLY A 223 7.28 -21.34 20.88
N MET A 224 7.29 -20.01 20.78
CA MET A 224 8.33 -19.19 21.42
C MET A 224 8.33 -19.43 22.95
N PRO A 225 9.48 -19.52 23.64
CA PRO A 225 9.56 -19.75 25.08
C PRO A 225 8.74 -18.72 25.88
N ASN A 226 7.95 -19.19 26.83
CA ASN A 226 7.07 -18.36 27.66
C ASN A 226 7.75 -17.13 28.28
N PRO A 227 8.98 -17.20 28.84
CA PRO A 227 9.65 -16.02 29.40
C PRO A 227 9.87 -14.90 28.36
N VAL A 228 10.13 -15.26 27.08
CA VAL A 228 10.31 -14.29 25.99
C VAL A 228 8.97 -13.65 25.66
N VAL A 229 7.90 -14.43 25.57
CA VAL A 229 6.53 -13.94 25.27
C VAL A 229 6.05 -12.97 26.36
N LEU A 230 6.21 -13.33 27.63
CA LEU A 230 5.84 -12.48 28.76
C LEU A 230 6.63 -11.16 28.75
N ARG A 231 7.96 -11.25 28.55
CA ARG A 231 8.80 -10.05 28.49
C ARG A 231 8.46 -9.14 27.33
N ALA A 232 8.12 -9.72 26.15
CA ALA A 232 7.68 -8.95 25.00
C ALA A 232 6.37 -8.20 25.30
N ALA A 233 5.42 -8.84 26.00
CA ALA A 233 4.16 -8.19 26.40
C ALA A 233 4.39 -7.02 27.38
N GLU A 234 5.28 -7.16 28.36
CA GLU A 234 5.68 -6.08 29.26
C GLU A 234 6.28 -4.89 28.49
N ILE A 235 7.22 -5.17 27.58
CA ILE A 235 7.87 -4.13 26.78
C ILE A 235 6.84 -3.41 25.90
N MET A 236 5.93 -4.14 25.26
CA MET A 236 4.88 -3.57 24.43
C MET A 236 4.00 -2.62 25.24
N ALA A 237 3.56 -3.02 26.44
CA ALA A 237 2.76 -2.18 27.32
C ALA A 237 3.48 -0.89 27.77
N HIS A 238 4.82 -0.91 27.89
CA HIS A 238 5.59 0.31 28.13
C HIS A 238 5.65 1.22 26.93
N LEU A 239 5.91 0.67 25.72
CA LEU A 239 5.99 1.45 24.49
C LEU A 239 4.64 2.10 24.12
N GLU A 240 3.52 1.41 24.36
CA GLU A 240 2.18 1.96 24.14
C GLU A 240 1.84 3.11 25.09
N LYS A 241 2.28 3.04 26.35
CA LYS A 241 2.12 4.14 27.31
C LYS A 241 2.90 5.39 26.91
N ASP A 242 4.11 5.22 26.39
CA ASP A 242 4.94 6.34 25.93
C ASP A 242 4.35 7.02 24.69
N LYS A 243 3.72 6.25 23.77
CA LYS A 243 2.97 6.81 22.63
C LYS A 243 1.81 7.70 23.07
N THR A 244 1.03 7.32 24.09
CA THR A 244 -0.10 8.11 24.58
C THR A 244 0.31 9.45 25.22
N LEU A 245 1.56 9.61 25.65
CA LEU A 245 2.10 10.88 26.17
C LEU A 245 2.60 11.81 25.06
N THR A 246 2.91 11.30 23.89
CA THR A 246 3.41 12.05 22.71
C THR A 246 2.32 12.40 21.69
N ASP A 247 1.18 11.74 21.69
CA ASP A 247 0.03 12.01 20.80
C ASP A 247 -0.77 13.28 21.22
N LYS A 248 -0.07 14.41 21.36
CA LYS A 248 -0.71 15.71 21.15
C LYS A 248 -0.86 15.88 19.64
N LYS A 249 -2.11 15.73 19.17
CA LYS A 249 -2.64 16.00 17.82
C LYS A 249 -1.76 16.96 17.01
N GLU A 250 -0.82 16.46 16.25
CA GLU A 250 -0.31 17.16 15.09
C GLU A 250 -1.26 16.84 13.93
N ASN A 251 -2.19 17.76 13.68
CA ASN A 251 -3.00 17.76 12.47
C ASN A 251 -2.05 17.93 11.28
N PHE A 252 -1.77 16.86 10.56
CA PHE A 252 -1.15 16.95 9.24
C PHE A 252 -2.09 17.73 8.33
N LYS A 253 -1.74 18.97 8.00
CA LYS A 253 -2.49 19.77 7.03
C LYS A 253 -2.33 19.12 5.67
N PRO A 254 -3.43 18.90 4.91
CA PRO A 254 -3.33 18.38 3.56
C PRO A 254 -2.47 19.31 2.70
N VAL A 255 -1.55 18.73 1.93
CA VAL A 255 -0.68 19.46 1.01
C VAL A 255 -1.57 20.15 -0.04
N PRO A 256 -1.40 21.46 -0.32
CA PRO A 256 -2.23 22.16 -1.29
C PRO A 256 -2.09 21.58 -2.69
N LYS A 257 -3.24 21.50 -3.39
CA LYS A 257 -3.42 20.92 -4.73
C LYS A 257 -2.73 21.72 -5.84
N ASN A 258 -1.43 21.98 -5.78
CA ASN A 258 -0.75 22.54 -6.95
C ASN A 258 0.74 22.22 -6.94
N ASN A 259 1.18 21.67 -8.07
CA ASN A 259 2.57 21.43 -8.48
C ASN A 259 3.28 20.24 -7.79
N TYR A 260 2.86 19.01 -8.15
CA TYR A 260 3.78 17.87 -8.08
C TYR A 260 4.82 17.94 -9.20
N GLN A 261 5.72 18.91 -9.10
CA GLN A 261 7.03 18.77 -9.69
C GLN A 261 7.88 18.11 -8.61
N LEU A 262 8.06 16.79 -8.73
CA LEU A 262 9.00 16.02 -7.93
C LEU A 262 10.40 16.63 -8.13
N SER A 263 10.82 17.54 -7.25
CA SER A 263 12.24 17.80 -7.07
C SER A 263 12.80 16.61 -6.28
N LEU A 264 13.25 15.60 -6.99
CA LEU A 264 13.81 14.36 -6.45
C LEU A 264 15.16 14.59 -5.75
N PHE A 265 15.62 15.82 -5.67
CA PHE A 265 16.81 16.24 -4.93
C PHE A 265 16.49 17.57 -4.26
N GLU A 266 16.57 17.64 -2.94
CA GLU A 266 16.91 18.92 -2.31
C GLU A 266 18.21 19.36 -2.92
N MET A 267 18.17 20.36 -3.81
CA MET A 267 19.39 20.96 -4.30
C MET A 267 20.10 21.56 -3.11
N ASP A 268 21.32 21.10 -2.85
CA ASP A 268 22.24 21.73 -1.91
C ASP A 268 22.09 23.25 -2.07
N PRO A 269 21.88 24.01 -0.97
CA PRO A 269 21.72 25.46 -1.02
C PRO A 269 22.77 26.16 -1.89
N LYS A 270 23.98 25.63 -1.94
CA LYS A 270 25.08 26.09 -2.81
C LYS A 270 24.70 25.99 -4.31
N PHE A 271 24.05 24.90 -4.73
CA PHE A 271 23.60 24.76 -6.12
C PHE A 271 22.44 25.70 -6.47
N ALA A 272 21.54 25.96 -5.53
CA ALA A 272 20.45 26.92 -5.73
C ALA A 272 20.95 28.35 -5.91
N GLU A 273 21.99 28.76 -5.15
CA GLU A 273 22.62 30.07 -5.31
C GLU A 273 23.42 30.17 -6.60
N ALA A 274 24.18 29.14 -6.96
CA ALA A 274 24.91 29.07 -8.21
C ALA A 274 23.99 29.19 -9.45
N LYS A 275 22.84 28.50 -9.40
CA LYS A 275 21.79 28.57 -10.43
C LYS A 275 21.21 29.98 -10.56
N LYS A 276 20.88 30.65 -9.46
CA LYS A 276 20.39 32.04 -9.49
C LYS A 276 21.40 33.00 -10.10
N LEU A 277 22.69 32.83 -9.80
CA LEU A 277 23.75 33.66 -10.41
C LEU A 277 23.87 33.41 -11.90
N LEU A 278 23.79 32.15 -12.35
CA LEU A 278 23.80 31.79 -13.77
C LEU A 278 22.59 32.39 -14.52
N GLU A 279 21.39 32.27 -13.95
CA GLU A 279 20.17 32.83 -14.55
C GLU A 279 20.14 34.36 -14.61
N SER A 280 20.92 35.03 -13.77
CA SER A 280 21.02 36.49 -13.76
C SER A 280 21.98 37.06 -14.82
N ILE A 281 22.71 36.21 -15.56
CA ILE A 281 23.69 36.62 -16.57
C ILE A 281 23.01 36.77 -17.94
N ASP A 282 22.96 37.96 -18.46
CA ASP A 282 22.57 38.20 -19.86
C ASP A 282 23.78 38.00 -20.78
N ILE A 283 23.80 36.85 -21.47
CA ILE A 283 24.92 36.46 -22.35
C ILE A 283 25.13 37.43 -23.50
N ASN A 284 24.11 38.19 -23.91
CA ASN A 284 24.19 39.10 -25.06
C ASN A 284 24.79 40.49 -24.70
N SER A 285 24.82 40.81 -23.39
CA SER A 285 25.27 42.15 -22.92
C SER A 285 26.55 42.09 -22.06
N ILE A 286 26.98 40.90 -21.63
CA ILE A 286 28.14 40.74 -20.72
C ILE A 286 29.46 40.81 -21.48
N SER A 287 30.43 41.55 -20.94
CA SER A 287 31.80 41.57 -21.51
C SER A 287 32.58 40.28 -21.16
N PRO A 288 33.59 39.87 -21.96
CA PRO A 288 34.41 38.69 -21.69
C PRO A 288 35.09 38.68 -20.33
N ILE A 289 35.50 39.83 -19.81
CA ILE A 289 36.14 39.99 -18.51
C ILE A 289 35.11 39.79 -17.38
N GLU A 290 33.94 40.38 -17.52
CA GLU A 290 32.86 40.20 -16.56
C GLU A 290 32.36 38.76 -16.52
N ALA A 291 32.28 38.08 -17.68
CA ALA A 291 31.92 36.66 -17.74
C ALA A 291 32.90 35.77 -16.97
N LEU A 292 34.21 36.03 -17.09
CA LEU A 292 35.25 35.31 -16.33
C LEU A 292 35.14 35.56 -14.83
N LEU A 293 34.85 36.79 -14.38
CA LEU A 293 34.66 37.12 -12.98
C LEU A 293 33.41 36.43 -12.41
N LYS A 294 32.32 36.40 -13.15
CA LYS A 294 31.09 35.70 -12.74
C LYS A 294 31.29 34.18 -12.68
N LEU A 295 31.98 33.58 -13.62
CA LEU A 295 32.34 32.18 -13.59
C LEU A 295 33.21 31.82 -12.36
N HIS A 296 34.17 32.70 -12.01
CA HIS A 296 34.99 32.51 -10.81
C HIS A 296 34.17 32.61 -9.52
N GLU A 297 33.23 33.56 -9.45
CA GLU A 297 32.30 33.73 -8.33
C GLU A 297 31.43 32.46 -8.14
N ILE A 298 30.84 31.92 -9.22
CA ILE A 298 30.06 30.72 -9.24
C ILE A 298 30.88 29.50 -8.77
N LYS A 299 32.09 29.35 -9.29
CA LYS A 299 32.99 28.26 -8.91
C LYS A 299 33.32 28.29 -7.41
N LYS A 300 33.63 29.48 -6.87
CA LYS A 300 33.93 29.67 -5.43
C LYS A 300 32.73 29.34 -4.51
N LYS A 301 31.50 29.48 -5.00
CA LYS A 301 30.30 29.11 -4.24
C LYS A 301 29.99 27.60 -4.27
N LEU A 302 30.50 26.88 -5.25
CA LEU A 302 30.33 25.45 -5.39
C LEU A 302 31.43 24.63 -4.66
N GLU A 303 32.54 25.27 -4.31
CA GLU A 303 33.57 24.73 -3.42
C GLU A 303 33.15 24.89 -1.95
#